data_aca27e45cc1a0d9a6fe87b6f38406364
#
_entry.id   aca27e45cc1a0d9a6fe87b6f38406364
#
_cell.length_a   1.000
_cell.length_b   1.000
_cell.length_c   1.000
_cell.angle_alpha   90.00
_cell.angle_beta   90.00
_cell.angle_gamma   90.00
#
_symmetry.space_group_name_H-M   'P 1'
#
loop_
_entity.id
_entity.type
_entity.pdbx_description
1 polymer ?
#
loop_
_entity_poly.entity_id
_entity_poly.type
_entity_poly.pdbx_seq_one_letter_code
_entity_poly.pdbx_strand_id
1 'polypeptide(L)'
;RDDGNSNIKCEDFLRQNPAQVQLKGATVGMMNPPYSQGTKSDPSQYELSFVEHLLDSLTEGARAAVIVPQSSMTGKTKDEQTFKENILKHHTLEGVITCNTDTFYGVGTNPVIAIFTAHEPHPEDKVCKFIDFRNDGYEVRAHIGLVEGDSAKDKRQHLLDVWFSRTEAASKFCVESTVKAEDEWLHSFFYFNDEIPADADFEKAIGDYLTFEFSMIMQNREYLFGQGGEENAEP
;
A
#
# COMPACT_ATOMS: atom_id res chain seq x y z
N ARG A 1 -17.68 6.21 -24.65
CA ARG A 1 -18.80 6.69 -23.83
C ARG A 1 -19.19 8.06 -24.28
N ASP A 2 -20.43 8.23 -24.70
CA ASP A 2 -20.93 9.47 -25.33
C ASP A 2 -21.69 10.33 -24.34
N ASP A 3 -21.05 10.73 -23.24
CA ASP A 3 -21.59 11.77 -22.36
C ASP A 3 -21.12 13.18 -22.73
N GLY A 4 -20.36 13.30 -23.82
CA GLY A 4 -19.88 14.58 -24.38
C GLY A 4 -18.80 15.30 -23.55
N ASN A 5 -18.40 14.76 -22.39
CA ASN A 5 -17.47 15.40 -21.44
C ASN A 5 -16.14 14.67 -21.26
N SER A 6 -15.90 13.60 -22.02
CA SER A 6 -14.65 12.83 -21.93
C SER A 6 -13.54 13.49 -22.74
N ASN A 7 -12.37 13.72 -22.12
CA ASN A 7 -11.16 14.18 -22.78
C ASN A 7 -10.06 13.16 -22.57
N ILE A 8 -10.02 12.14 -23.43
CA ILE A 8 -9.03 11.07 -23.38
C ILE A 8 -7.85 11.42 -24.27
N LYS A 9 -6.63 11.32 -23.72
CA LYS A 9 -5.38 11.53 -24.44
C LYS A 9 -4.46 10.32 -24.27
N CYS A 10 -3.68 10.03 -25.31
CA CYS A 10 -2.61 9.04 -25.29
C CYS A 10 -1.27 9.79 -25.37
N GLU A 11 -0.72 10.12 -24.22
CA GLU A 11 0.48 10.92 -24.09
C GLU A 11 1.36 10.37 -22.95
N ASP A 12 2.67 10.67 -22.98
CA ASP A 12 3.54 10.40 -21.86
C ASP A 12 3.21 11.36 -20.70
N PHE A 13 2.69 10.82 -19.61
CA PHE A 13 2.20 11.61 -18.50
C PHE A 13 3.31 12.43 -17.83
N LEU A 14 4.48 11.86 -17.61
CA LEU A 14 5.61 12.55 -16.96
C LEU A 14 6.22 13.68 -17.81
N ARG A 15 5.95 13.71 -19.11
CA ARG A 15 6.39 14.80 -20.00
C ARG A 15 5.42 15.97 -20.06
N GLN A 16 4.24 15.84 -19.50
CA GLN A 16 3.30 16.96 -19.42
C GLN A 16 3.79 17.99 -18.41
N ASN A 17 3.51 19.26 -18.64
CA ASN A 17 3.78 20.30 -17.66
C ASN A 17 2.65 20.33 -16.64
N PRO A 18 2.90 20.01 -15.34
CA PRO A 18 1.86 19.97 -14.31
C PRO A 18 1.08 21.29 -14.21
N ALA A 19 1.77 22.44 -14.25
CA ALA A 19 1.11 23.75 -14.18
C ALA A 19 0.10 23.98 -15.31
N GLN A 20 0.37 23.49 -16.53
CA GLN A 20 -0.58 23.58 -17.63
C GLN A 20 -1.77 22.62 -17.47
N VAL A 21 -1.54 21.45 -16.85
CA VAL A 21 -2.61 20.50 -16.51
C VAL A 21 -3.50 21.08 -15.42
N GLN A 22 -2.89 21.69 -14.38
CA GLN A 22 -3.58 22.34 -13.27
C GLN A 22 -4.55 23.43 -13.75
N LEU A 23 -4.21 24.17 -14.77
CA LEU A 23 -5.10 25.19 -15.38
C LEU A 23 -6.43 24.62 -15.91
N LYS A 24 -6.52 23.30 -16.08
CA LYS A 24 -7.79 22.63 -16.47
C LYS A 24 -8.75 22.45 -15.30
N GLY A 25 -8.31 22.73 -14.07
CA GLY A 25 -9.15 22.77 -12.88
C GLY A 25 -9.59 21.41 -12.37
N ALA A 26 -8.78 20.37 -12.50
CA ALA A 26 -9.07 19.05 -11.96
C ALA A 26 -9.02 19.06 -10.43
N THR A 27 -10.13 18.74 -9.78
CA THR A 27 -10.30 18.71 -8.32
C THR A 27 -10.21 17.31 -7.73
N VAL A 28 -10.14 16.28 -8.57
CA VAL A 28 -10.00 14.88 -8.17
C VAL A 28 -8.98 14.20 -9.09
N GLY A 29 -8.02 13.50 -8.50
CA GLY A 29 -7.04 12.66 -9.17
C GLY A 29 -7.24 11.19 -8.81
N MET A 30 -7.08 10.31 -9.80
CA MET A 30 -7.05 8.86 -9.59
C MET A 30 -6.02 8.24 -10.52
N MET A 31 -5.14 7.41 -9.98
CA MET A 31 -4.04 6.84 -10.75
C MET A 31 -3.70 5.41 -10.30
N ASN A 32 -3.37 4.60 -11.28
CA ASN A 32 -2.60 3.37 -11.13
C ASN A 32 -1.38 3.48 -12.05
N PRO A 33 -0.20 3.92 -11.55
CA PRO A 33 0.98 4.09 -12.37
C PRO A 33 1.54 2.73 -12.82
N PRO A 34 2.43 2.70 -13.83
CA PRO A 34 3.15 1.48 -14.16
C PRO A 34 4.09 1.10 -13.03
N TYR A 35 4.13 -0.20 -12.67
CA TYR A 35 4.93 -0.70 -11.57
C TYR A 35 6.32 -1.15 -12.04
N SER A 36 7.32 -1.00 -11.16
CA SER A 36 8.69 -1.51 -11.33
C SER A 36 9.41 -0.99 -12.59
N GLN A 37 9.09 0.22 -13.04
CA GLN A 37 9.79 0.86 -14.14
C GLN A 37 11.02 1.65 -13.66
N GLY A 38 11.00 2.15 -12.43
CA GLY A 38 12.11 2.89 -11.84
C GLY A 38 13.30 2.01 -11.51
N THR A 39 14.50 2.59 -11.63
CA THR A 39 15.76 1.98 -11.25
C THR A 39 16.61 3.00 -10.49
N LYS A 40 17.69 2.55 -9.81
CA LYS A 40 18.65 3.47 -9.17
C LYS A 40 19.33 4.43 -10.15
N SER A 41 19.43 4.06 -11.43
CA SER A 41 19.99 4.91 -12.48
C SER A 41 18.94 5.84 -13.10
N ASP A 42 17.67 5.53 -12.97
CA ASP A 42 16.54 6.36 -13.42
C ASP A 42 15.40 6.35 -12.38
N PRO A 43 15.54 7.15 -11.30
CA PRO A 43 14.52 7.26 -10.27
C PRO A 43 13.24 7.96 -10.76
N SER A 44 13.29 8.68 -11.87
CA SER A 44 12.13 9.40 -12.42
C SER A 44 10.97 8.48 -12.81
N GLN A 45 11.23 7.18 -12.92
CA GLN A 45 10.24 6.15 -13.25
C GLN A 45 9.71 5.40 -12.01
N TYR A 46 10.09 5.78 -10.79
CA TYR A 46 9.47 5.22 -9.58
C TYR A 46 8.00 5.64 -9.47
N GLU A 47 7.20 4.80 -8.87
CA GLU A 47 5.77 5.04 -8.68
C GLU A 47 5.50 6.36 -7.95
N LEU A 48 6.33 6.73 -6.96
CA LEU A 48 6.21 8.00 -6.24
C LEU A 48 6.46 9.24 -7.11
N SER A 49 7.27 9.14 -8.16
CA SER A 49 7.43 10.22 -9.15
C SER A 49 6.13 10.49 -9.91
N PHE A 50 5.40 9.44 -10.28
CA PHE A 50 4.09 9.57 -10.90
C PHE A 50 3.07 10.17 -9.92
N VAL A 51 3.13 9.80 -8.64
CA VAL A 51 2.26 10.35 -7.60
C VAL A 51 2.51 11.84 -7.42
N GLU A 52 3.76 12.27 -7.26
CA GLU A 52 4.16 13.68 -7.16
C GLU A 52 3.65 14.47 -8.38
N HIS A 53 3.92 13.99 -9.59
CA HIS A 53 3.48 14.62 -10.83
C HIS A 53 1.94 14.72 -10.95
N LEU A 54 1.20 13.72 -10.47
CA LEU A 54 -0.25 13.79 -10.40
C LEU A 54 -0.70 14.90 -9.44
N LEU A 55 -0.15 14.93 -8.23
CA LEU A 55 -0.51 15.92 -7.22
C LEU A 55 -0.22 17.34 -7.69
N ASP A 56 0.96 17.57 -8.32
CA ASP A 56 1.32 18.83 -8.92
C ASP A 56 0.37 19.28 -10.05
N SER A 57 -0.27 18.32 -10.72
CA SER A 57 -1.19 18.57 -11.84
C SER A 57 -2.63 18.91 -11.41
N LEU A 58 -2.94 18.75 -10.12
CA LEU A 58 -4.27 19.02 -9.57
C LEU A 58 -4.38 20.46 -9.07
N THR A 59 -5.61 20.92 -8.83
CA THR A 59 -5.86 22.22 -8.16
C THR A 59 -5.56 22.12 -6.66
N GLU A 60 -5.32 23.26 -6.01
CA GLU A 60 -5.17 23.36 -4.58
C GLU A 60 -6.38 22.76 -3.84
N GLY A 61 -6.15 21.97 -2.80
CA GLY A 61 -7.17 21.26 -2.03
C GLY A 61 -7.81 20.05 -2.75
N ALA A 62 -7.36 19.74 -3.97
CA ALA A 62 -7.87 18.58 -4.70
C ALA A 62 -7.52 17.27 -4.01
N ARG A 63 -8.40 16.29 -4.11
CA ARG A 63 -8.19 14.94 -3.56
C ARG A 63 -7.63 13.99 -4.59
N ALA A 64 -6.61 13.23 -4.21
CA ALA A 64 -6.06 12.19 -5.05
C ALA A 64 -6.07 10.83 -4.34
N ALA A 65 -6.44 9.78 -5.08
CA ALA A 65 -6.28 8.40 -4.67
C ALA A 65 -5.39 7.68 -5.67
N VAL A 66 -4.31 7.08 -5.20
CA VAL A 66 -3.36 6.36 -6.04
C VAL A 66 -3.22 4.93 -5.54
N ILE A 67 -3.21 3.97 -6.47
CA ILE A 67 -2.94 2.59 -6.14
C ILE A 67 -1.50 2.26 -6.57
N VAL A 68 -0.67 1.89 -5.62
CA VAL A 68 0.76 1.62 -5.82
C VAL A 68 1.18 0.34 -5.09
N PRO A 69 2.33 -0.27 -5.43
CA PRO A 69 2.87 -1.37 -4.65
C PRO A 69 3.17 -0.94 -3.20
N GLN A 70 2.97 -1.83 -2.26
CA GLN A 70 3.31 -1.62 -0.85
C GLN A 70 4.78 -1.17 -0.66
N SER A 71 5.69 -1.66 -1.50
CA SER A 71 7.11 -1.28 -1.49
C SER A 71 7.33 0.22 -1.67
N SER A 72 6.51 0.91 -2.46
CA SER A 72 6.61 2.36 -2.65
C SER A 72 6.32 3.15 -1.37
N MET A 73 5.53 2.57 -0.44
CA MET A 73 5.21 3.20 0.85
C MET A 73 6.27 2.91 1.93
N THR A 74 7.12 1.88 1.76
CA THR A 74 8.19 1.59 2.72
C THR A 74 9.33 2.61 2.67
N GLY A 75 9.67 3.13 1.48
CA GLY A 75 10.70 4.17 1.34
C GLY A 75 12.10 3.68 1.73
N LYS A 76 12.50 2.50 1.27
CA LYS A 76 13.79 1.87 1.66
C LYS A 76 15.01 2.54 1.03
N THR A 77 14.84 3.19 -0.11
CA THR A 77 15.93 3.87 -0.82
C THR A 77 15.94 5.36 -0.50
N LYS A 78 17.11 6.00 -0.69
CA LYS A 78 17.20 7.47 -0.52
C LYS A 78 16.33 8.23 -1.51
N ASP A 79 16.20 7.72 -2.71
CA ASP A 79 15.37 8.36 -3.74
C ASP A 79 13.88 8.30 -3.36
N GLU A 80 13.40 7.15 -2.88
CA GLU A 80 12.03 7.03 -2.38
C GLU A 80 11.76 7.92 -1.16
N GLN A 81 12.73 8.03 -0.24
CA GLN A 81 12.63 8.97 0.89
C GLN A 81 12.57 10.42 0.42
N THR A 82 13.39 10.78 -0.58
CA THR A 82 13.35 12.13 -1.17
C THR A 82 11.99 12.43 -1.81
N PHE A 83 11.38 11.48 -2.53
CA PHE A 83 10.02 11.65 -3.05
C PHE A 83 9.00 11.84 -1.93
N LYS A 84 9.09 11.04 -0.85
CA LYS A 84 8.20 11.18 0.31
C LYS A 84 8.37 12.53 1.01
N GLU A 85 9.61 13.01 1.17
CA GLU A 85 9.89 14.35 1.70
C GLU A 85 9.27 15.45 0.83
N ASN A 86 9.45 15.37 -0.49
CA ASN A 86 8.89 16.33 -1.44
C ASN A 86 7.36 16.31 -1.42
N ILE A 87 6.76 15.12 -1.39
CA ILE A 87 5.30 14.97 -1.29
C ILE A 87 4.80 15.64 -0.01
N LEU A 88 5.36 15.34 1.16
CA LEU A 88 4.91 15.94 2.42
C LEU A 88 5.17 17.45 2.48
N LYS A 89 6.21 17.95 1.82
CA LYS A 89 6.52 19.36 1.75
C LYS A 89 5.48 20.18 0.99
N HIS A 90 4.83 19.61 0.00
CA HIS A 90 3.92 20.32 -0.90
C HIS A 90 2.48 19.83 -0.85
N HIS A 91 2.25 18.61 -0.33
CA HIS A 91 0.95 17.93 -0.32
C HIS A 91 0.73 17.24 1.02
N THR A 92 -0.52 16.97 1.34
CA THR A 92 -0.89 16.26 2.58
C THR A 92 -1.22 14.80 2.30
N LEU A 93 -0.59 13.88 3.04
CA LEU A 93 -1.02 12.49 3.12
C LEU A 93 -2.23 12.42 4.07
N GLU A 94 -3.35 11.89 3.62
CA GLU A 94 -4.55 11.66 4.44
C GLU A 94 -4.53 10.27 5.09
N GLY A 95 -3.97 9.29 4.40
CA GLY A 95 -3.79 7.94 4.91
C GLY A 95 -3.54 6.91 3.82
N VAL A 96 -3.34 5.66 4.25
CA VAL A 96 -3.02 4.53 3.39
C VAL A 96 -3.87 3.32 3.75
N ILE A 97 -4.43 2.67 2.75
CA ILE A 97 -5.25 1.46 2.87
C ILE A 97 -4.46 0.31 2.24
N THR A 98 -4.09 -0.68 3.04
CA THR A 98 -3.46 -1.92 2.55
C THR A 98 -4.54 -2.83 1.98
N CYS A 99 -4.44 -3.15 0.69
CA CYS A 99 -5.43 -3.95 -0.02
C CYS A 99 -5.15 -5.45 0.10
N ASN A 100 -6.13 -6.25 -0.31
CA ASN A 100 -5.99 -7.69 -0.48
C ASN A 100 -4.82 -8.01 -1.43
N THR A 101 -4.00 -8.98 -1.07
CA THR A 101 -2.85 -9.44 -1.88
C THR A 101 -3.25 -9.97 -3.24
N ASP A 102 -4.48 -10.46 -3.37
CA ASP A 102 -5.05 -10.97 -4.62
C ASP A 102 -5.79 -9.89 -5.44
N THR A 103 -5.77 -8.61 -5.02
CA THR A 103 -6.40 -7.51 -5.77
C THR A 103 -5.96 -7.49 -7.24
N PHE A 104 -4.69 -7.76 -7.51
CA PHE A 104 -4.16 -8.00 -8.85
C PHE A 104 -3.85 -9.49 -9.04
N TYR A 105 -4.91 -10.28 -9.18
CA TYR A 105 -4.81 -11.73 -9.29
C TYR A 105 -3.76 -12.19 -10.30
N GLY A 106 -2.88 -13.08 -9.84
CA GLY A 106 -1.81 -13.65 -10.66
C GLY A 106 -0.57 -12.77 -10.88
N VAL A 107 -0.52 -11.54 -10.35
CA VAL A 107 0.63 -10.63 -10.53
C VAL A 107 1.59 -10.68 -9.33
N GLY A 108 1.15 -11.12 -8.16
CA GLY A 108 1.98 -11.23 -6.95
C GLY A 108 2.41 -9.88 -6.36
N THR A 109 1.69 -8.80 -6.68
CA THR A 109 1.94 -7.47 -6.13
C THR A 109 0.98 -7.21 -4.98
N ASN A 110 1.50 -6.73 -3.86
CA ASN A 110 0.70 -6.29 -2.72
C ASN A 110 0.37 -4.80 -2.90
N PRO A 111 -0.83 -4.43 -3.32
CA PRO A 111 -1.18 -3.04 -3.56
C PRO A 111 -1.63 -2.33 -2.28
N VAL A 112 -1.43 -1.02 -2.27
CA VAL A 112 -2.02 -0.10 -1.31
C VAL A 112 -2.69 1.04 -2.05
N ILE A 113 -3.72 1.64 -1.43
CA ILE A 113 -4.32 2.88 -1.88
C ILE A 113 -3.84 3.99 -0.93
N ALA A 114 -3.05 4.93 -1.45
CA ALA A 114 -2.66 6.13 -0.73
C ALA A 114 -3.54 7.31 -1.16
N ILE A 115 -3.97 8.10 -0.19
CA ILE A 115 -4.91 9.21 -0.39
C ILE A 115 -4.24 10.50 0.05
N PHE A 116 -4.31 11.51 -0.82
CA PHE A 116 -3.63 12.79 -0.64
C PHE A 116 -4.57 13.97 -0.84
N THR A 117 -4.16 15.12 -0.27
CA THR A 117 -4.66 16.45 -0.63
C THR A 117 -3.55 17.22 -1.32
N ALA A 118 -3.82 17.73 -2.51
CA ALA A 118 -2.84 18.41 -3.34
C ALA A 118 -2.63 19.87 -2.89
N HIS A 119 -1.38 20.34 -3.00
CA HIS A 119 -0.94 21.72 -2.73
C HIS A 119 -1.23 22.25 -1.32
N GLU A 120 -1.39 21.36 -0.38
CA GLU A 120 -1.44 21.68 1.06
C GLU A 120 -0.25 20.99 1.73
N PRO A 121 0.77 21.72 2.21
CA PRO A 121 1.89 21.13 2.95
C PRO A 121 1.40 20.30 4.13
N HIS A 122 2.01 19.14 4.34
CA HIS A 122 1.60 18.22 5.40
C HIS A 122 1.93 18.81 6.78
N PRO A 123 0.93 19.07 7.64
CA PRO A 123 1.19 19.55 9.00
C PRO A 123 1.88 18.47 9.84
N GLU A 124 2.85 18.87 10.69
CA GLU A 124 3.59 17.92 11.55
C GLU A 124 2.69 17.16 12.54
N ASP A 125 1.59 17.76 12.96
CA ASP A 125 0.60 17.20 13.88
C ASP A 125 -0.59 16.52 13.17
N LYS A 126 -0.56 16.45 11.84
CA LYS A 126 -1.60 15.81 11.05
C LYS A 126 -1.63 14.32 11.32
N VAL A 127 -2.76 13.85 11.82
CA VAL A 127 -3.03 12.44 12.02
C VAL A 127 -3.56 11.82 10.71
N CYS A 128 -2.86 10.79 10.25
CA CYS A 128 -3.21 9.99 9.07
C CYS A 128 -3.84 8.67 9.49
N LYS A 129 -4.71 8.12 8.65
CA LYS A 129 -5.31 6.80 8.87
C LYS A 129 -4.56 5.71 8.10
N PHE A 130 -4.17 4.66 8.81
CA PHE A 130 -3.56 3.47 8.23
C PHE A 130 -4.49 2.29 8.44
N ILE A 131 -5.01 1.74 7.35
CA ILE A 131 -6.06 0.71 7.39
C ILE A 131 -5.54 -0.59 6.79
N ASP A 132 -5.74 -1.69 7.50
CA ASP A 132 -5.55 -3.05 6.99
C ASP A 132 -6.85 -3.57 6.40
N PHE A 133 -6.99 -3.47 5.09
CA PHE A 133 -8.16 -3.96 4.35
C PHE A 133 -7.86 -5.22 3.53
N ARG A 134 -6.82 -5.98 3.91
CA ARG A 134 -6.49 -7.24 3.22
C ARG A 134 -7.62 -8.26 3.25
N ASN A 135 -8.41 -8.25 4.31
CA ASN A 135 -9.61 -9.07 4.44
C ASN A 135 -10.84 -8.33 3.93
N ASP A 136 -10.88 -8.04 2.64
CA ASP A 136 -11.92 -7.26 1.98
C ASP A 136 -13.21 -8.04 1.65
N GLY A 137 -13.19 -9.36 1.88
CA GLY A 137 -14.33 -10.25 1.59
C GLY A 137 -14.37 -10.78 0.17
N TYR A 138 -13.35 -10.49 -0.65
CA TYR A 138 -13.17 -11.15 -1.94
C TYR A 138 -12.41 -12.46 -1.78
N GLU A 139 -12.75 -13.44 -2.60
CA GLU A 139 -12.19 -14.78 -2.58
C GLU A 139 -11.68 -15.18 -3.96
N VAL A 140 -10.52 -15.86 -3.99
CA VAL A 140 -10.00 -16.44 -5.23
C VAL A 140 -10.73 -17.73 -5.54
N ARG A 141 -11.39 -17.81 -6.70
CA ARG A 141 -11.99 -19.03 -7.22
C ARG A 141 -11.22 -19.55 -8.42
N ALA A 142 -10.93 -20.86 -8.42
CA ALA A 142 -10.19 -21.51 -9.49
C ALA A 142 -10.84 -21.22 -10.87
N HIS A 143 -10.03 -20.84 -11.84
CA HIS A 143 -10.41 -20.52 -13.22
C HIS A 143 -11.31 -19.27 -13.41
N ILE A 144 -11.70 -18.60 -12.32
CA ILE A 144 -12.57 -17.41 -12.38
C ILE A 144 -11.78 -16.16 -11.96
N GLY A 145 -10.86 -16.30 -10.98
CA GLY A 145 -10.13 -15.19 -10.38
C GLY A 145 -10.77 -14.70 -9.09
N LEU A 146 -10.66 -13.43 -8.81
CA LEU A 146 -11.18 -12.79 -7.61
C LEU A 146 -12.70 -12.57 -7.73
N VAL A 147 -13.46 -13.07 -6.78
CA VAL A 147 -14.93 -13.02 -6.77
C VAL A 147 -15.41 -12.35 -5.47
N GLU A 148 -16.42 -11.50 -5.60
CA GLU A 148 -17.07 -10.89 -4.45
C GLU A 148 -17.76 -11.95 -3.58
N GLY A 149 -17.36 -12.06 -2.31
CA GLY A 149 -18.00 -12.92 -1.33
C GLY A 149 -19.13 -12.18 -0.60
N ASP A 150 -19.93 -12.92 0.16
CA ASP A 150 -21.14 -12.39 0.83
C ASP A 150 -20.85 -11.23 1.78
N SER A 151 -19.66 -11.21 2.41
CA SER A 151 -19.27 -10.16 3.36
C SER A 151 -18.59 -8.94 2.73
N ALA A 152 -18.27 -8.95 1.44
CA ALA A 152 -17.46 -7.91 0.81
C ALA A 152 -18.15 -6.54 0.85
N LYS A 153 -19.45 -6.49 0.64
CA LYS A 153 -20.24 -5.25 0.70
C LYS A 153 -20.21 -4.61 2.09
N ASP A 154 -20.40 -5.41 3.13
CA ASP A 154 -20.43 -4.93 4.51
C ASP A 154 -19.03 -4.47 4.96
N LYS A 155 -17.99 -5.20 4.57
CA LYS A 155 -16.60 -4.81 4.84
C LYS A 155 -16.22 -3.51 4.14
N ARG A 156 -16.63 -3.33 2.88
CA ARG A 156 -16.43 -2.08 2.16
C ARG A 156 -17.18 -0.92 2.82
N GLN A 157 -18.41 -1.15 3.28
CA GLN A 157 -19.15 -0.13 4.02
C GLN A 157 -18.45 0.22 5.33
N HIS A 158 -17.97 -0.77 6.08
CA HIS A 158 -17.19 -0.55 7.30
C HIS A 158 -15.92 0.27 7.04
N LEU A 159 -15.17 -0.06 5.97
CA LEU A 159 -14.02 0.73 5.55
C LEU A 159 -14.38 2.21 5.35
N LEU A 160 -15.46 2.49 4.64
CA LEU A 160 -15.91 3.87 4.39
C LEU A 160 -16.35 4.57 5.68
N ASP A 161 -17.01 3.87 6.58
CA ASP A 161 -17.47 4.45 7.85
C ASP A 161 -16.29 4.78 8.77
N VAL A 162 -15.26 3.93 8.80
CA VAL A 162 -13.99 4.20 9.51
C VAL A 162 -13.22 5.34 8.85
N TRP A 163 -13.11 5.32 7.51
CA TRP A 163 -12.40 6.37 6.78
C TRP A 163 -12.99 7.75 7.03
N PHE A 164 -14.32 7.86 7.02
CA PHE A 164 -15.03 9.12 7.26
C PHE A 164 -15.32 9.38 8.76
N SER A 165 -14.70 8.64 9.68
CA SER A 165 -14.87 8.79 11.15
C SER A 165 -16.34 8.70 11.60
N ARG A 166 -17.14 7.87 10.95
CA ARG A 166 -18.53 7.59 11.33
C ARG A 166 -18.63 6.49 12.38
N THR A 167 -17.60 5.67 12.49
CA THR A 167 -17.46 4.62 13.48
C THR A 167 -16.00 4.48 13.90
N GLU A 168 -15.79 4.02 15.12
CA GLU A 168 -14.47 3.62 15.61
C GLU A 168 -14.12 2.23 15.12
N ALA A 169 -12.83 1.93 15.01
CA ALA A 169 -12.33 0.63 14.64
C ALA A 169 -11.26 0.15 15.62
N ALA A 170 -11.12 -1.16 15.75
CA ALA A 170 -10.01 -1.75 16.50
C ALA A 170 -8.67 -1.42 15.79
N SER A 171 -7.60 -1.28 16.58
CA SER A 171 -6.24 -0.99 16.07
C SER A 171 -5.75 -2.01 15.03
N LYS A 172 -6.20 -3.26 15.14
CA LYS A 172 -5.95 -4.31 14.15
C LYS A 172 -6.49 -3.96 12.75
N PHE A 173 -7.53 -3.12 12.64
CA PHE A 173 -8.11 -2.68 11.38
C PHE A 173 -7.62 -1.29 10.98
N CYS A 174 -7.58 -0.33 11.91
CA CYS A 174 -7.17 1.05 11.64
C CYS A 174 -6.30 1.58 12.77
N VAL A 175 -5.14 2.11 12.41
CA VAL A 175 -4.28 2.87 13.32
C VAL A 175 -4.20 4.30 12.82
N GLU A 176 -4.28 5.25 13.75
CA GLU A 176 -4.11 6.66 13.49
C GLU A 176 -2.75 7.13 14.03
N SER A 177 -1.95 7.79 13.19
CA SER A 177 -0.62 8.28 13.57
C SER A 177 -0.21 9.48 12.72
N THR A 178 0.66 10.33 13.27
CA THR A 178 1.43 11.29 12.47
C THR A 178 2.48 10.54 11.64
N VAL A 179 2.98 11.16 10.58
CA VAL A 179 3.97 10.55 9.68
C VAL A 179 5.14 11.47 9.41
N LYS A 180 6.28 10.85 9.13
CA LYS A 180 7.47 11.47 8.56
C LYS A 180 7.87 10.76 7.27
N ALA A 181 8.77 11.35 6.50
CA ALA A 181 9.22 10.74 5.25
C ALA A 181 10.00 9.44 5.45
N GLU A 182 10.73 9.32 6.55
CA GLU A 182 11.48 8.12 6.93
C GLU A 182 10.63 6.95 7.42
N ASP A 183 9.38 7.21 7.84
CA ASP A 183 8.46 6.16 8.30
C ASP A 183 7.98 5.28 7.14
N GLU A 184 7.66 4.03 7.40
CA GLU A 184 6.90 3.23 6.44
C GLU A 184 5.42 3.65 6.52
N TRP A 185 4.86 4.16 5.42
CA TRP A 185 3.46 4.60 5.38
C TRP A 185 2.50 3.42 5.22
N LEU A 186 2.49 2.54 6.22
CA LEU A 186 1.74 1.29 6.22
C LEU A 186 1.12 1.03 7.59
N HIS A 187 -0.04 0.37 7.61
CA HIS A 187 -0.68 -0.06 8.85
C HIS A 187 0.26 -0.88 9.73
N SER A 188 0.99 -1.84 9.14
CA SER A 188 1.90 -2.74 9.86
C SER A 188 3.07 -2.05 10.55
N PHE A 189 3.44 -0.83 10.14
CA PHE A 189 4.50 -0.04 10.77
C PHE A 189 4.03 0.60 12.07
N PHE A 190 2.78 1.09 12.10
CA PHE A 190 2.20 1.80 13.25
C PHE A 190 1.39 0.88 14.16
N TYR A 191 0.98 -0.30 13.69
CA TYR A 191 0.23 -1.25 14.48
C TYR A 191 1.14 -1.99 15.45
N PHE A 192 0.84 -1.85 16.72
CA PHE A 192 1.46 -2.64 17.78
C PHE A 192 0.45 -3.66 18.30
N ASN A 193 0.79 -4.95 18.15
CA ASN A 193 -0.03 -6.03 18.72
C ASN A 193 0.42 -6.27 20.15
N ASP A 194 -0.40 -5.86 21.10
CA ASP A 194 -0.24 -6.09 22.54
C ASP A 194 -1.04 -7.30 23.05
N GLU A 195 -1.73 -8.02 22.16
CA GLU A 195 -2.41 -9.27 22.51
C GLU A 195 -1.38 -10.32 22.92
N ILE A 196 -1.50 -10.83 24.13
CA ILE A 196 -0.67 -11.96 24.57
C ILE A 196 -1.21 -13.21 23.87
N PRO A 197 -0.38 -13.92 23.07
CA PRO A 197 -0.85 -15.13 22.40
C PRO A 197 -1.33 -16.17 23.42
N ALA A 198 -2.44 -16.82 23.11
CA ALA A 198 -2.95 -17.93 23.90
C ALA A 198 -2.17 -19.22 23.58
N ASP A 199 -2.23 -20.22 24.47
CA ASP A 199 -1.58 -21.51 24.25
C ASP A 199 -1.97 -22.15 22.90
N ALA A 200 -3.22 -21.98 22.49
CA ALA A 200 -3.71 -22.44 21.19
C ALA A 200 -3.00 -21.79 19.98
N ASP A 201 -2.57 -20.53 20.11
CA ASP A 201 -1.83 -19.83 19.03
C ASP A 201 -0.41 -20.41 18.91
N PHE A 202 0.21 -20.76 20.02
CA PHE A 202 1.49 -21.45 20.03
C PHE A 202 1.38 -22.86 19.47
N GLU A 203 0.38 -23.63 19.88
CA GLU A 203 0.12 -24.98 19.34
C GLU A 203 -0.10 -24.94 17.83
N LYS A 204 -0.87 -23.97 17.35
CA LYS A 204 -1.09 -23.76 15.92
C LYS A 204 0.22 -23.41 15.20
N ALA A 205 1.00 -22.47 15.72
CA ALA A 205 2.26 -22.06 15.12
C ALA A 205 3.26 -23.23 15.02
N ILE A 206 3.33 -24.07 16.07
CA ILE A 206 4.14 -25.29 16.07
C ILE A 206 3.62 -26.28 15.03
N GLY A 207 2.29 -26.50 14.96
CA GLY A 207 1.68 -27.38 13.98
C GLY A 207 1.94 -26.94 12.54
N ASP A 208 1.81 -25.64 12.26
CA ASP A 208 2.09 -25.05 10.96
C ASP A 208 3.58 -25.20 10.58
N TYR A 209 4.49 -24.97 11.54
CA TYR A 209 5.92 -25.17 11.33
C TYR A 209 6.28 -26.64 11.04
N LEU A 210 5.76 -27.57 11.82
CA LEU A 210 6.01 -29.02 11.61
C LEU A 210 5.43 -29.48 10.24
N THR A 211 4.29 -28.94 9.85
CA THR A 211 3.69 -29.23 8.54
C THR A 211 4.56 -28.68 7.41
N PHE A 212 5.09 -27.47 7.57
CA PHE A 212 6.06 -26.88 6.63
C PHE A 212 7.34 -27.72 6.55
N GLU A 213 7.96 -28.07 7.68
CA GLU A 213 9.17 -28.86 7.76
C GLU A 213 8.98 -30.22 7.08
N PHE A 214 7.90 -30.93 7.42
CA PHE A 214 7.54 -32.18 6.77
C PHE A 214 7.36 -32.05 5.26
N SER A 215 6.69 -31.01 4.81
CA SER A 215 6.50 -30.72 3.38
C SER A 215 7.82 -30.49 2.67
N MET A 216 8.77 -29.78 3.31
CA MET A 216 10.09 -29.55 2.75
C MET A 216 10.93 -30.82 2.67
N ILE A 217 10.88 -31.69 3.70
CA ILE A 217 11.56 -32.99 3.70
C ILE A 217 11.00 -33.85 2.55
N MET A 218 9.69 -33.91 2.38
CA MET A 218 9.06 -34.66 1.30
C MET A 218 9.45 -34.16 -0.10
N GLN A 219 9.84 -32.90 -0.22
CA GLN A 219 10.34 -32.27 -1.44
C GLN A 219 11.87 -32.33 -1.58
N ASN A 220 12.58 -33.06 -0.70
CA ASN A 220 14.05 -33.10 -0.63
C ASN A 220 14.71 -31.71 -0.46
N ARG A 221 14.08 -30.83 0.30
CA ARG A 221 14.54 -29.45 0.59
C ARG A 221 14.92 -29.25 2.06
N GLU A 222 15.19 -30.29 2.79
CA GLU A 222 15.59 -30.27 4.22
C GLU A 222 16.86 -29.45 4.49
N TYR A 223 17.70 -29.24 3.48
CA TYR A 223 18.89 -28.40 3.56
C TYR A 223 18.60 -26.92 3.91
N LEU A 224 17.34 -26.47 3.76
CA LEU A 224 16.95 -25.09 4.06
C LEU A 224 16.85 -24.79 5.56
N PHE A 225 16.77 -25.80 6.43
CA PHE A 225 16.71 -25.61 7.90
C PHE A 225 17.72 -26.48 8.68
N GLY A 226 18.52 -27.29 8.03
CA GLY A 226 19.51 -28.16 8.66
C GLY A 226 20.88 -27.51 8.99
N GLN A 227 21.05 -26.21 8.77
CA GLN A 227 22.32 -25.53 9.04
C GLN A 227 22.18 -24.43 10.08
N GLY A 228 21.92 -24.82 11.32
CA GLY A 228 21.93 -23.92 12.46
C GLY A 228 22.63 -24.55 13.65
N GLY A 229 23.89 -24.99 13.52
CA GLY A 229 24.59 -25.49 14.70
C GLY A 229 25.77 -26.39 14.44
N GLU A 230 26.75 -25.97 13.65
CA GLU A 230 28.16 -26.44 13.80
C GLU A 230 29.09 -25.34 13.28
N GLU A 231 29.30 -24.30 14.06
CA GLU A 231 30.53 -23.53 13.96
C GLU A 231 31.64 -24.25 14.78
N ASN A 232 32.47 -24.97 14.05
CA ASN A 232 33.89 -25.19 14.25
C ASN A 232 34.44 -25.06 15.67
N ALA A 233 34.58 -26.18 16.32
CA ALA A 233 35.71 -26.43 17.20
C ALA A 233 36.78 -27.12 16.34
N GLU A 234 37.75 -26.37 15.82
CA GLU A 234 39.06 -26.91 15.43
C GLU A 234 40.04 -26.76 16.57
N PRO A 235 41.00 -27.71 16.68
CA PRO A 235 41.82 -27.96 17.84
C PRO A 235 42.92 -26.94 18.08
#